data_7732061326c77254e543bd0c87815d0c
#
_entry.id   7732061326c77254e543bd0c87815d0c
#
_cell.length_a   1.000
_cell.length_b   1.000
_cell.length_c   1.000
_cell.angle_alpha   90.00
_cell.angle_beta   90.00
_cell.angle_gamma   90.00
#
_symmetry.space_group_name_H-M   'P 1'
#
loop_
_entity.id
_entity.type
_entity.pdbx_description
1 polymer ?
#
loop_
_entity_poly.entity_id
_entity_poly.type
_entity_poly.pdbx_seq_one_letter_code
_entity_poly.pdbx_strand_id
1 'polypeptide(L)'
;MSKLSKFVPIALAAFVASPALAQGADAAASTGKPLAAGLAAIGAGLAVIGAGLGIGRIGGGAVEATARQPEMASTIQTQMILTAALIEGVALFAVVVGLLGVL
;
A
#
# COMPACT_ATOMS: atom_id res chain seq x y z
N MET A 1 -14.69 -21.21 6.07
CA MET A 1 -14.07 -19.90 6.36
C MET A 1 -12.94 -20.17 7.34
N SER A 2 -11.74 -19.99 6.89
CA SER A 2 -10.54 -20.57 7.49
C SER A 2 -10.19 -19.90 8.83
N LYS A 3 -9.62 -20.69 9.73
CA LYS A 3 -9.03 -20.25 11.01
C LYS A 3 -8.04 -19.07 10.80
N LEU A 4 -7.48 -18.96 9.61
CA LEU A 4 -6.56 -17.90 9.21
C LEU A 4 -7.17 -16.49 9.29
N SER A 5 -8.46 -16.32 8.97
CA SER A 5 -9.13 -15.00 9.04
C SER A 5 -9.29 -14.46 10.46
N LYS A 6 -9.22 -15.34 11.47
CA LYS A 6 -9.28 -14.96 12.88
C LYS A 6 -7.90 -14.63 13.47
N PHE A 7 -6.83 -15.16 12.87
CA PHE A 7 -5.46 -14.91 13.32
C PHE A 7 -4.90 -13.56 12.84
N VAL A 8 -5.37 -13.06 11.67
CA VAL A 8 -4.89 -11.79 11.12
C VAL A 8 -5.17 -10.60 12.05
N PRO A 9 -6.39 -10.38 12.58
CA PRO A 9 -6.64 -9.27 13.49
C PRO A 9 -5.93 -9.43 14.84
N ILE A 10 -5.76 -10.67 15.31
CA ILE A 10 -5.05 -10.94 16.57
C ILE A 10 -3.56 -10.66 16.40
N ALA A 11 -2.95 -11.08 15.29
CA ALA A 11 -1.55 -10.81 14.98
C ALA A 11 -1.30 -9.31 14.80
N LEU A 12 -2.21 -8.60 14.14
CA LEU A 12 -2.14 -7.14 13.97
C LEU A 12 -2.29 -6.41 15.31
N ALA A 13 -3.24 -6.82 16.15
CA ALA A 13 -3.41 -6.26 17.49
C ALA A 13 -2.20 -6.54 18.41
N ALA A 14 -1.62 -7.72 18.33
CA ALA A 14 -0.41 -8.08 19.08
C ALA A 14 0.81 -7.26 18.59
N PHE A 15 0.91 -7.00 17.29
CA PHE A 15 1.97 -6.19 16.72
C PHE A 15 1.86 -4.71 17.17
N VAL A 16 0.64 -4.15 17.18
CA VAL A 16 0.39 -2.76 17.63
C VAL A 16 0.54 -2.61 19.14
N ALA A 17 0.17 -3.63 19.92
CA ALA A 17 0.27 -3.63 21.37
C ALA A 17 1.63 -4.13 21.91
N SER A 18 2.60 -4.37 21.04
CA SER A 18 3.92 -4.86 21.43
C SER A 18 4.65 -3.82 22.30
N PRO A 19 5.16 -4.22 23.49
CA PRO A 19 5.97 -3.31 24.32
C PRO A 19 7.25 -2.82 23.62
N ALA A 20 7.72 -3.55 22.61
CA ALA A 20 8.83 -3.11 21.76
C ALA A 20 8.49 -1.85 20.96
N LEU A 21 7.23 -1.68 20.53
CA LEU A 21 6.76 -0.45 19.87
C LEU A 21 6.61 0.71 20.86
N ALA A 22 6.16 0.42 22.10
CA ALA A 22 6.06 1.43 23.16
C ALA A 22 7.46 1.93 23.59
N GLN A 23 8.42 1.02 23.77
CA GLN A 23 9.82 1.39 24.04
C GLN A 23 10.46 2.10 22.86
N GLY A 24 10.08 1.77 21.64
CA GLY A 24 10.48 2.47 20.43
C GLY A 24 9.96 3.90 20.37
N ALA A 25 8.77 4.17 20.90
CA ALA A 25 8.21 5.52 20.99
C ALA A 25 8.99 6.40 21.99
N ASP A 26 9.39 5.86 23.13
CA ASP A 26 10.22 6.56 24.12
C ASP A 26 11.66 6.75 23.60
N ALA A 27 12.23 5.77 22.94
CA ALA A 27 13.51 5.85 22.26
C ALA A 27 13.48 6.85 21.09
N ALA A 28 12.34 6.92 20.37
CA ALA A 28 12.14 7.90 19.30
C ALA A 28 12.02 9.33 19.84
N ALA A 29 11.46 9.51 21.05
CA ALA A 29 11.45 10.81 21.71
C ALA A 29 12.86 11.26 22.14
N SER A 30 13.76 10.31 22.43
CA SER A 30 15.16 10.59 22.84
C SER A 30 16.17 10.59 21.68
N THR A 31 15.94 9.80 20.63
CA THR A 31 16.79 9.71 19.42
C THR A 31 16.10 10.15 18.12
N GLY A 32 14.87 10.57 18.22
CA GLY A 32 13.90 11.23 17.34
C GLY A 32 13.85 10.81 15.87
N LYS A 33 14.89 10.95 15.12
CA LYS A 33 14.88 10.81 13.65
C LYS A 33 14.99 9.36 13.11
N PRO A 34 15.83 8.45 13.66
CA PRO A 34 16.05 7.16 12.98
C PRO A 34 14.83 6.24 12.94
N LEU A 35 14.03 6.18 14.00
CA LEU A 35 12.86 5.31 14.04
C LEU A 35 11.72 5.87 13.18
N ALA A 36 11.46 7.18 13.28
CA ALA A 36 10.46 7.84 12.44
C ALA A 36 10.77 7.70 10.96
N ALA A 37 12.04 7.89 10.57
CA ALA A 37 12.51 7.69 9.21
C ALA A 37 12.32 6.23 8.74
N GLY A 38 12.63 5.26 9.57
CA GLY A 38 12.42 3.85 9.27
C GLY A 38 10.94 3.50 9.05
N LEU A 39 10.06 4.01 9.92
CA LEU A 39 8.61 3.81 9.77
C LEU A 39 8.04 4.51 8.55
N ALA A 40 8.53 5.69 8.22
CA ALA A 40 8.14 6.42 7.02
C ALA A 40 8.55 5.67 5.75
N ALA A 41 9.76 5.11 5.70
CA ALA A 41 10.23 4.28 4.59
C ALA A 41 9.40 2.99 4.43
N ILE A 42 9.07 2.33 5.53
CA ILE A 42 8.19 1.14 5.52
C ILE A 42 6.79 1.52 5.00
N GLY A 43 6.23 2.63 5.48
CA GLY A 43 4.93 3.13 5.01
C GLY A 43 4.91 3.40 3.51
N ALA A 44 5.94 4.05 2.99
CA ALA A 44 6.10 4.28 1.56
C ALA A 44 6.22 2.96 0.77
N GLY A 45 6.97 1.99 1.26
CA GLY A 45 7.08 0.67 0.65
C GLY A 45 5.76 -0.09 0.60
N LEU A 46 4.97 -0.05 1.67
CA LEU A 46 3.64 -0.66 1.72
C LEU A 46 2.66 0.00 0.74
N ALA A 47 2.74 1.33 0.59
CA ALA A 47 1.92 2.04 -0.39
C ALA A 47 2.22 1.60 -1.82
N VAL A 48 3.50 1.42 -2.17
CA VAL A 48 3.93 0.92 -3.49
C VAL A 48 3.46 -0.51 -3.73
N ILE A 49 3.58 -1.39 -2.73
CA ILE A 49 3.07 -2.76 -2.82
C ILE A 49 1.56 -2.77 -3.06
N GLY A 50 0.81 -1.97 -2.28
CA GLY A 50 -0.64 -1.82 -2.44
C GLY A 50 -1.05 -1.32 -3.82
N ALA A 51 -0.36 -0.30 -4.31
CA ALA A 51 -0.58 0.25 -5.65
C ALA A 51 -0.29 -0.80 -6.74
N GLY A 52 0.84 -1.50 -6.67
CA GLY A 52 1.22 -2.54 -7.61
C GLY A 52 0.19 -3.68 -7.68
N LEU A 53 -0.31 -4.13 -6.54
CA LEU A 53 -1.38 -5.13 -6.47
C LEU A 53 -2.71 -4.61 -7.05
N GLY A 54 -3.06 -3.35 -6.76
CA GLY A 54 -4.25 -2.70 -7.30
C GLY A 54 -4.21 -2.56 -8.82
N ILE A 55 -3.12 -2.00 -9.35
CA ILE A 55 -2.91 -1.84 -10.79
C ILE A 55 -2.85 -3.19 -11.51
N GLY A 56 -2.18 -4.18 -10.91
CA GLY A 56 -2.14 -5.53 -11.45
C GLY A 56 -3.53 -6.16 -11.61
N ARG A 57 -4.43 -5.97 -10.65
CA ARG A 57 -5.82 -6.44 -10.74
C ARG A 57 -6.62 -5.69 -11.81
N ILE A 58 -6.46 -4.38 -11.90
CA ILE A 58 -7.10 -3.57 -12.93
C ILE A 58 -6.65 -4.01 -14.31
N GLY A 59 -5.34 -4.18 -14.51
CA GLY A 59 -4.78 -4.65 -15.78
C GLY A 59 -5.25 -6.04 -16.16
N GLY A 60 -5.22 -6.99 -15.25
CA GLY A 60 -5.73 -8.35 -15.46
C GLY A 60 -7.21 -8.36 -15.82
N GLY A 61 -8.04 -7.61 -15.10
CA GLY A 61 -9.46 -7.47 -15.39
C GLY A 61 -9.74 -6.82 -16.75
N ALA A 62 -8.95 -5.82 -17.13
CA ALA A 62 -9.09 -5.16 -18.42
C ALA A 62 -8.73 -6.09 -19.59
N VAL A 63 -7.68 -6.88 -19.48
CA VAL A 63 -7.29 -7.88 -20.49
C VAL A 63 -8.37 -8.93 -20.65
N GLU A 64 -8.91 -9.45 -19.56
CA GLU A 64 -9.98 -10.43 -19.57
C GLU A 64 -11.28 -9.86 -20.17
N ALA A 65 -11.64 -8.63 -19.81
CA ALA A 65 -12.81 -7.96 -20.36
C ALA A 65 -12.66 -7.71 -21.86
N THR A 66 -11.48 -7.29 -22.32
CA THR A 66 -11.19 -7.10 -23.75
C THR A 66 -11.27 -8.41 -24.54
N ALA A 67 -10.82 -9.52 -23.94
CA ALA A 67 -10.92 -10.84 -24.56
C ALA A 67 -12.38 -11.28 -24.76
N ARG A 68 -13.28 -10.88 -23.86
CA ARG A 68 -14.71 -11.19 -23.94
C ARG A 68 -15.51 -10.22 -24.82
N GLN A 69 -15.08 -8.96 -24.87
CA GLN A 69 -15.76 -7.87 -25.57
C GLN A 69 -14.75 -7.02 -26.36
N PRO A 70 -14.20 -7.55 -27.46
CA PRO A 70 -13.18 -6.87 -28.23
C PRO A 70 -13.66 -5.55 -28.84
N GLU A 71 -14.98 -5.42 -29.11
CA GLU A 71 -15.59 -4.18 -29.59
C GLU A 71 -15.56 -3.02 -28.57
N MET A 72 -15.40 -3.34 -27.26
CA MET A 72 -15.29 -2.36 -26.18
C MET A 72 -13.85 -2.09 -25.75
N ALA A 73 -12.87 -2.63 -26.45
CA ALA A 73 -11.45 -2.54 -26.08
C ALA A 73 -10.97 -1.13 -25.80
N SER A 74 -11.35 -0.16 -26.63
CA SER A 74 -10.98 1.26 -26.46
C SER A 74 -11.54 1.87 -25.16
N THR A 75 -12.78 1.57 -24.84
CA THR A 75 -13.44 2.05 -23.62
C THR A 75 -12.81 1.39 -22.37
N ILE A 76 -12.58 0.08 -22.42
CA ILE A 76 -11.95 -0.69 -21.35
C ILE A 76 -10.53 -0.14 -21.09
N GLN A 77 -9.74 0.09 -22.13
CA GLN A 77 -8.40 0.64 -22.04
C GLN A 77 -8.41 2.04 -21.41
N THR A 78 -9.33 2.90 -21.78
CA THR A 78 -9.46 4.25 -21.21
C THR A 78 -9.76 4.18 -19.72
N GLN A 79 -10.72 3.36 -19.32
CA GLN A 79 -11.08 3.18 -17.91
C GLN A 79 -9.93 2.58 -17.10
N MET A 80 -9.21 1.60 -17.68
CA MET A 80 -8.02 0.99 -17.08
C MET A 80 -6.95 2.04 -16.80
N ILE A 81 -6.61 2.87 -17.77
CA ILE A 81 -5.57 3.90 -17.64
C ILE A 81 -5.98 4.95 -16.61
N LEU A 82 -7.24 5.41 -16.62
CA LEU A 82 -7.72 6.40 -15.65
C LEU A 82 -7.66 5.87 -14.22
N THR A 83 -8.12 4.65 -13.99
CA THR A 83 -8.11 4.05 -12.65
C THR A 83 -6.69 3.73 -12.17
N ALA A 84 -5.83 3.24 -13.06
CA ALA A 84 -4.42 3.01 -12.77
C ALA A 84 -3.70 4.32 -12.41
N ALA A 85 -3.93 5.40 -13.18
CA ALA A 85 -3.32 6.69 -12.94
C ALA A 85 -3.74 7.31 -11.59
N LEU A 86 -4.98 7.13 -11.16
CA LEU A 86 -5.44 7.57 -9.84
C LEU A 86 -4.72 6.83 -8.70
N ILE A 87 -4.53 5.52 -8.83
CA ILE A 87 -3.79 4.72 -7.85
C ILE A 87 -2.31 5.13 -7.84
N GLU A 88 -1.71 5.30 -9.01
CA GLU A 88 -0.33 5.76 -9.16
C GLU A 88 -0.12 7.12 -8.49
N GLY A 89 -1.02 8.06 -8.70
CA GLY A 89 -0.97 9.39 -8.09
C GLY A 89 -0.98 9.33 -6.56
N VAL A 90 -1.85 8.52 -5.98
CA VAL A 90 -1.90 8.32 -4.52
C VAL A 90 -0.63 7.64 -4.01
N ALA A 91 -0.10 6.65 -4.73
CA ALA A 91 1.13 5.94 -4.36
C ALA A 91 2.35 6.87 -4.40
N LEU A 92 2.48 7.67 -5.46
CA LEU A 92 3.56 8.66 -5.58
C LEU A 92 3.49 9.69 -4.44
N PHE A 93 2.28 10.18 -4.12
CA PHE A 93 2.10 11.10 -3.00
C PHE A 93 2.52 10.47 -1.67
N ALA A 94 2.15 9.22 -1.42
CA ALA A 94 2.56 8.48 -0.22
C ALA A 94 4.08 8.29 -0.13
N VAL A 95 4.74 8.03 -1.26
CA VAL A 95 6.20 7.93 -1.34
C VAL A 95 6.86 9.27 -1.04
N VAL A 96 6.33 10.38 -1.58
CA VAL A 96 6.85 11.72 -1.28
C VAL A 96 6.70 12.07 0.19
N VAL A 97 5.54 11.78 0.79
CA VAL A 97 5.33 11.97 2.24
C VAL A 97 6.30 11.10 3.06
N GLY A 98 6.50 9.85 2.64
CA GLY A 98 7.49 8.96 3.25
C GLY A 98 8.91 9.51 3.15
N LEU A 99 9.30 10.04 2.00
CA LEU A 99 10.60 10.67 1.78
C LEU A 99 10.80 11.88 2.69
N LEU A 100 9.80 12.76 2.82
CA LEU A 100 9.84 13.90 3.73
C LEU A 100 9.98 13.47 5.19
N GLY A 101 9.41 12.32 5.57
CA GLY A 101 9.56 11.75 6.90
C GLY A 101 10.95 11.16 7.18
N VAL A 102 11.74 10.88 6.14
CA VAL A 102 13.13 10.39 6.23
C VAL A 102 14.13 11.56 6.34
N LEU A 103 13.84 12.70 5.72
CA LEU A 103 14.67 13.91 5.72
C LEU A 103 14.57 14.68 7.03
#